data_eb09e00c5227057c1dd378fade87d2e3
#
_entry.id   eb09e00c5227057c1dd378fade87d2e3
#
_cell.length_a   1.000
_cell.length_b   1.000
_cell.length_c   1.000
_cell.angle_alpha   90.00
_cell.angle_beta   90.00
_cell.angle_gamma   90.00
#
_symmetry.space_group_name_H-M   'P 1'
#
loop_
_entity.id
_entity.type
_entity.pdbx_description
1 polymer ?
#
loop_
_entity_poly.entity_id
_entity_poly.type
_entity_poly.pdbx_seq_one_letter_code
_entity_poly.pdbx_strand_id
1 'polypeptide(L)'
;QIITFNRMTSKAVLKDVARVLDIPYGDADRLAKLIPVVRGKPAKLKAMIGKESPNPEFREKYEADPTVKRWVDMAMRIEGTNKTFGVHAAGVVIAADPLDELVPLQRNNDGQVITQYFMEDVESMGLLKMDFLGLKNLTMIEKTLELVELSSGTRIDPDKLPPQDEETFALLARGDLEGICLLYTSDAADDGS
;
A
#
# COMPACT_ATOMS: atom_id res chain seq x y z
N GLN A 1 -4.44 9.65 -17.04
CA GLN A 1 -4.14 8.97 -15.75
C GLN A 1 -5.13 9.42 -14.67
N ILE A 2 -5.24 8.65 -13.58
CA ILE A 2 -6.21 8.87 -12.49
C ILE A 2 -5.47 9.42 -11.27
N ILE A 3 -6.08 10.41 -10.60
CA ILE A 3 -5.59 10.89 -9.30
C ILE A 3 -5.78 9.83 -8.21
N THR A 4 -4.87 9.77 -7.26
CA THR A 4 -5.03 9.02 -6.02
C THR A 4 -4.84 9.95 -4.83
N PHE A 5 -5.56 9.70 -3.74
CA PHE A 5 -5.43 10.48 -2.51
C PHE A 5 -4.85 9.63 -1.40
N ASN A 6 -3.74 10.09 -0.85
CA ASN A 6 -3.15 9.52 0.35
C ASN A 6 -3.90 10.06 1.57
N ARG A 7 -4.66 9.20 2.22
CA ARG A 7 -5.42 9.56 3.43
C ARG A 7 -4.55 9.45 4.67
N MET A 8 -4.79 10.32 5.63
CA MET A 8 -4.12 10.28 6.93
C MET A 8 -4.56 9.07 7.72
N THR A 9 -3.65 8.12 7.89
CA THR A 9 -3.87 6.95 8.76
C THR A 9 -3.71 7.32 10.24
N SER A 10 -4.26 6.52 11.14
CA SER A 10 -4.15 6.73 12.61
C SER A 10 -2.72 6.94 13.09
N LYS A 11 -1.76 6.12 12.62
CA LYS A 11 -0.35 6.27 12.99
C LYS A 11 0.29 7.54 12.44
N ALA A 12 -0.05 7.91 11.20
CA ALA A 12 0.49 9.10 10.56
C ALA A 12 -0.06 10.36 11.22
N VAL A 13 -1.38 10.42 11.45
CA VAL A 13 -2.02 11.60 12.04
C VAL A 13 -1.57 11.84 13.48
N LEU A 14 -1.35 10.79 14.28
CA LEU A 14 -0.78 10.95 15.62
C LEU A 14 0.58 11.64 15.58
N LYS A 15 1.49 11.21 14.69
CA LYS A 15 2.81 11.82 14.56
C LYS A 15 2.75 13.25 14.03
N ASP A 16 1.87 13.52 13.07
CA ASP A 16 1.71 14.88 12.52
C ASP A 16 1.14 15.86 13.55
N VAL A 17 0.13 15.44 14.31
CA VAL A 17 -0.46 16.28 15.39
C VAL A 17 0.52 16.45 16.56
N ALA A 18 1.26 15.40 16.92
CA ALA A 18 2.30 15.49 17.95
C ALA A 18 3.32 16.60 17.63
N ARG A 19 3.77 16.66 16.38
CA ARG A 19 4.69 17.71 15.92
C ARG A 19 4.12 19.13 16.05
N VAL A 20 2.82 19.30 15.80
CA VAL A 20 2.13 20.60 15.92
C VAL A 20 1.92 21.00 17.40
N LEU A 21 1.80 20.01 18.27
CA LEU A 21 1.63 20.18 19.72
C LEU A 21 2.95 20.18 20.49
N ASP A 22 4.09 20.21 19.81
CA ASP A 22 5.45 20.15 20.39
C ASP A 22 5.68 18.92 21.28
N ILE A 23 4.97 17.81 20.99
CA ILE A 23 5.17 16.53 21.68
C ILE A 23 6.42 15.85 21.11
N PRO A 24 7.35 15.38 21.96
CA PRO A 24 8.57 14.72 21.52
C PRO A 24 8.30 13.53 20.58
N TYR A 25 9.11 13.40 19.53
CA TYR A 25 8.96 12.31 18.55
C TYR A 25 8.96 10.91 19.19
N GLY A 26 9.80 10.71 20.23
CA GLY A 26 9.86 9.44 20.95
C GLY A 26 8.54 9.06 21.62
N ASP A 27 7.81 10.03 22.17
CA ASP A 27 6.49 9.82 22.78
C ASP A 27 5.44 9.52 21.71
N ALA A 28 5.50 10.27 20.62
CA ALA A 28 4.62 10.07 19.47
C ALA A 28 4.81 8.67 18.84
N ASP A 29 6.03 8.24 18.70
CA ASP A 29 6.35 6.92 18.15
C ASP A 29 5.93 5.79 19.08
N ARG A 30 6.16 5.94 20.41
CA ARG A 30 5.70 4.97 21.40
C ARG A 30 4.18 4.79 21.38
N LEU A 31 3.42 5.87 21.35
CA LEU A 31 1.95 5.79 21.30
C LEU A 31 1.47 5.21 19.97
N ALA A 32 2.07 5.62 18.86
CA ALA A 32 1.70 5.11 17.53
C ALA A 32 2.00 3.61 17.36
N LYS A 33 3.03 3.07 18.01
CA LYS A 33 3.36 1.64 18.01
C LYS A 33 2.31 0.76 18.70
N LEU A 34 1.55 1.31 19.64
CA LEU A 34 0.45 0.60 20.29
C LEU A 34 -0.75 0.33 19.35
N ILE A 35 -0.80 0.99 18.20
CA ILE A 35 -1.88 0.77 17.22
C ILE A 35 -1.57 -0.49 16.41
N PRO A 36 -2.41 -1.54 16.51
CA PRO A 36 -2.22 -2.76 15.72
C PRO A 36 -2.47 -2.49 14.24
N VAL A 37 -1.79 -3.26 13.40
CA VAL A 37 -1.95 -3.24 11.95
C VAL A 37 -2.48 -4.61 11.54
N VAL A 38 -3.62 -4.63 10.85
CA VAL A 38 -4.24 -5.84 10.34
C VAL A 38 -4.31 -5.75 8.82
N ARG A 39 -3.68 -6.68 8.12
CA ARG A 39 -3.60 -6.69 6.64
C ARG A 39 -3.14 -5.35 6.06
N GLY A 40 -2.09 -4.78 6.60
CA GLY A 40 -1.51 -3.50 6.18
C GLY A 40 -2.32 -2.25 6.59
N LYS A 41 -3.47 -2.40 7.26
CA LYS A 41 -4.31 -1.28 7.69
C LYS A 41 -4.23 -1.09 9.20
N PRO A 42 -3.78 0.07 9.69
CA PRO A 42 -3.78 0.36 11.12
C PRO A 42 -5.22 0.57 11.63
N ALA A 43 -5.46 0.14 12.87
CA ALA A 43 -6.75 0.35 13.53
C ALA A 43 -7.07 1.86 13.64
N LYS A 44 -8.33 2.23 13.49
CA LYS A 44 -8.79 3.63 13.63
C LYS A 44 -8.67 4.11 15.06
N LEU A 45 -8.33 5.38 15.28
CA LEU A 45 -8.20 5.98 16.62
C LEU A 45 -9.47 5.85 17.44
N LYS A 46 -10.64 5.98 16.82
CA LYS A 46 -11.92 5.77 17.49
C LYS A 46 -12.08 4.37 18.08
N ALA A 47 -11.55 3.34 17.40
CA ALA A 47 -11.56 1.98 17.93
C ALA A 47 -10.57 1.82 19.10
N MET A 48 -9.43 2.54 19.06
CA MET A 48 -8.40 2.47 20.09
C MET A 48 -8.86 3.00 21.44
N ILE A 49 -9.81 3.94 21.48
CA ILE A 49 -10.35 4.53 22.73
C ILE A 49 -11.70 3.91 23.14
N GLY A 50 -12.25 3.00 22.33
CA GLY A 50 -13.52 2.34 22.60
C GLY A 50 -13.44 1.34 23.77
N LYS A 51 -14.61 0.86 24.25
CA LYS A 51 -14.70 -0.13 25.32
C LYS A 51 -13.99 -1.44 24.98
N GLU A 52 -14.04 -1.85 23.71
CA GLU A 52 -13.37 -3.03 23.13
C GLU A 52 -12.11 -2.61 22.40
N SER A 53 -11.25 -1.82 23.06
CA SER A 53 -9.99 -1.38 22.46
C SER A 53 -9.11 -2.57 22.10
N PRO A 54 -8.57 -2.63 20.89
CA PRO A 54 -7.63 -3.69 20.51
C PRO A 54 -6.29 -3.61 21.25
N ASN A 55 -6.03 -2.50 21.95
CA ASN A 55 -4.88 -2.35 22.83
C ASN A 55 -5.29 -1.55 24.09
N PRO A 56 -5.46 -2.22 25.25
CA PRO A 56 -5.85 -1.56 26.50
C PRO A 56 -4.87 -0.48 26.97
N GLU A 57 -3.56 -0.67 26.78
CA GLU A 57 -2.52 0.30 27.17
C GLU A 57 -2.71 1.65 26.47
N PHE A 58 -3.10 1.65 25.18
CA PHE A 58 -3.39 2.89 24.47
C PHE A 58 -4.54 3.65 25.12
N ARG A 59 -5.61 2.93 25.45
CA ARG A 59 -6.79 3.50 26.11
C ARG A 59 -6.47 4.04 27.49
N GLU A 60 -5.72 3.30 28.30
CA GLU A 60 -5.28 3.74 29.64
C GLU A 60 -4.50 5.06 29.56
N LYS A 61 -3.53 5.16 28.63
CA LYS A 61 -2.78 6.41 28.41
C LYS A 61 -3.68 7.57 27.98
N TYR A 62 -4.68 7.30 27.15
CA TYR A 62 -5.66 8.29 26.72
C TYR A 62 -6.55 8.77 27.88
N GLU A 63 -6.97 7.89 28.77
CA GLU A 63 -7.83 8.21 29.92
C GLU A 63 -7.04 8.88 31.07
N ALA A 64 -5.78 8.50 31.27
CA ALA A 64 -4.97 8.95 32.40
C ALA A 64 -4.30 10.32 32.19
N ASP A 65 -3.96 10.69 30.95
CA ASP A 65 -3.19 11.91 30.67
C ASP A 65 -4.02 12.89 29.82
N PRO A 66 -4.37 14.07 30.35
CA PRO A 66 -5.09 15.11 29.64
C PRO A 66 -4.37 15.59 28.36
N THR A 67 -3.04 15.57 28.34
CA THR A 67 -2.24 15.95 27.17
C THR A 67 -2.39 14.92 26.06
N VAL A 68 -2.27 13.64 26.41
CA VAL A 68 -2.49 12.54 25.45
C VAL A 68 -3.94 12.56 24.95
N LYS A 69 -4.90 12.78 25.82
CA LYS A 69 -6.30 12.91 25.46
C LYS A 69 -6.51 14.01 24.43
N ARG A 70 -6.06 15.23 24.70
CA ARG A 70 -6.15 16.37 23.77
C ARG A 70 -5.51 16.05 22.43
N TRP A 71 -4.34 15.43 22.45
CA TRP A 71 -3.61 15.03 21.26
C TRP A 71 -4.38 14.02 20.40
N VAL A 72 -4.85 12.93 21.01
CA VAL A 72 -5.64 11.90 20.32
C VAL A 72 -6.96 12.45 19.80
N ASP A 73 -7.68 13.28 20.60
CA ASP A 73 -8.92 13.91 20.18
C ASP A 73 -8.73 14.82 18.95
N MET A 74 -7.64 15.57 18.90
CA MET A 74 -7.28 16.40 17.73
C MET A 74 -6.94 15.51 16.53
N ALA A 75 -6.19 14.44 16.73
CA ALA A 75 -5.84 13.49 15.69
C ALA A 75 -7.08 12.80 15.09
N MET A 76 -8.06 12.44 15.91
CA MET A 76 -9.31 11.84 15.45
C MET A 76 -10.14 12.75 14.52
N ARG A 77 -10.03 14.07 14.68
CA ARG A 77 -10.77 15.04 13.84
C ARG A 77 -10.25 15.08 12.41
N ILE A 78 -8.99 14.75 12.20
CA ILE A 78 -8.34 14.79 10.88
C ILE A 78 -7.97 13.41 10.35
N GLU A 79 -8.18 12.35 11.13
CA GLU A 79 -8.00 10.98 10.66
C GLU A 79 -8.90 10.71 9.44
N GLY A 80 -8.33 10.15 8.39
CA GLY A 80 -9.05 9.80 7.16
C GLY A 80 -9.21 10.94 6.16
N THR A 81 -8.81 12.17 6.51
CA THR A 81 -8.76 13.26 5.53
C THR A 81 -7.62 13.07 4.53
N ASN A 82 -7.72 13.70 3.36
CA ASN A 82 -6.67 13.65 2.35
C ASN A 82 -5.46 14.47 2.81
N LYS A 83 -4.27 13.86 2.78
CA LYS A 83 -3.00 14.52 3.09
C LYS A 83 -2.31 15.05 1.83
N THR A 84 -2.18 14.18 0.84
CA THR A 84 -1.54 14.47 -0.44
C THR A 84 -2.28 13.75 -1.55
N PHE A 85 -2.04 14.16 -2.78
CA PHE A 85 -2.46 13.39 -3.94
C PHE A 85 -1.25 12.81 -4.67
N GLY A 86 -1.49 11.80 -5.45
CA GLY A 86 -0.54 11.15 -6.33
C GLY A 86 -1.21 10.75 -7.63
N VAL A 87 -0.53 9.94 -8.42
CA VAL A 87 -1.03 9.38 -9.66
C VAL A 87 -1.20 7.87 -9.48
N HIS A 88 -2.29 7.32 -9.98
CA HIS A 88 -2.50 5.88 -9.99
C HIS A 88 -1.42 5.19 -10.82
N ALA A 89 -0.80 4.15 -10.27
CA ALA A 89 0.35 3.50 -10.90
C ALA A 89 0.03 2.89 -12.27
N ALA A 90 -1.20 2.40 -12.45
CA ALA A 90 -1.61 1.61 -13.62
C ALA A 90 -2.89 2.13 -14.28
N GLY A 91 -3.72 2.89 -13.56
CA GLY A 91 -5.04 3.31 -14.01
C GLY A 91 -5.01 4.37 -15.10
N VAL A 92 -5.67 4.07 -16.21
CA VAL A 92 -5.89 4.99 -17.33
C VAL A 92 -7.38 5.07 -17.60
N VAL A 93 -7.89 6.29 -17.77
CA VAL A 93 -9.28 6.53 -18.17
C VAL A 93 -9.35 6.62 -19.68
N ILE A 94 -10.31 5.94 -20.25
CA ILE A 94 -10.63 5.96 -21.67
C ILE A 94 -12.07 6.45 -21.83
N ALA A 95 -12.28 7.43 -22.71
CA ALA A 95 -13.59 7.99 -23.03
C ALA A 95 -13.76 8.09 -24.55
N ALA A 96 -15.01 8.16 -25.02
CA ALA A 96 -15.34 8.40 -26.42
C ALA A 96 -15.15 9.87 -26.79
N ASP A 97 -15.46 10.76 -25.85
CA ASP A 97 -15.38 12.22 -26.02
C ASP A 97 -14.15 12.79 -25.29
N PRO A 98 -13.73 14.02 -25.58
CA PRO A 98 -12.63 14.68 -24.89
C PRO A 98 -12.83 14.71 -23.38
N LEU A 99 -11.82 14.26 -22.60
CA LEU A 99 -11.93 14.11 -21.16
C LEU A 99 -12.15 15.42 -20.40
N ASP A 100 -11.71 16.55 -20.94
CA ASP A 100 -11.89 17.87 -20.36
C ASP A 100 -13.35 18.37 -20.43
N GLU A 101 -14.17 17.77 -21.28
CA GLU A 101 -15.61 18.00 -21.32
C GLU A 101 -16.37 17.15 -20.28
N LEU A 102 -15.76 16.06 -19.81
CA LEU A 102 -16.40 15.07 -18.95
C LEU A 102 -15.98 15.19 -17.48
N VAL A 103 -14.69 15.43 -17.24
CA VAL A 103 -14.11 15.50 -15.89
C VAL A 103 -13.09 16.62 -15.78
N PRO A 104 -12.97 17.27 -14.63
CA PRO A 104 -11.92 18.25 -14.40
C PRO A 104 -10.55 17.58 -14.45
N LEU A 105 -9.62 18.24 -15.14
CA LEU A 105 -8.25 17.77 -15.32
C LEU A 105 -7.26 18.70 -14.64
N GLN A 106 -6.10 18.17 -14.28
CA GLN A 106 -4.95 18.96 -13.81
C GLN A 106 -3.65 18.37 -14.32
N ARG A 107 -2.57 19.12 -14.20
CA ARG A 107 -1.21 18.62 -14.41
C ARG A 107 -0.57 18.27 -13.09
N ASN A 108 0.11 17.13 -13.03
CA ASN A 108 0.99 16.81 -11.90
C ASN A 108 2.33 17.56 -12.04
N ASN A 109 3.23 17.36 -11.07
CA ASN A 109 4.55 17.99 -11.07
C ASN A 109 5.43 17.60 -12.25
N ASP A 110 5.17 16.43 -12.85
CA ASP A 110 5.88 15.92 -14.04
C ASP A 110 5.25 16.40 -15.36
N GLY A 111 4.23 17.25 -15.28
CA GLY A 111 3.52 17.81 -16.43
C GLY A 111 2.49 16.86 -17.07
N GLN A 112 2.26 15.68 -16.49
CA GLN A 112 1.29 14.71 -16.98
C GLN A 112 -0.14 15.15 -16.64
N VAL A 113 -1.07 14.93 -17.55
CA VAL A 113 -2.50 15.19 -17.34
C VAL A 113 -3.12 14.07 -16.51
N ILE A 114 -3.78 14.45 -15.41
CA ILE A 114 -4.49 13.55 -14.52
C ILE A 114 -5.90 14.05 -14.25
N THR A 115 -6.84 13.14 -13.99
CA THR A 115 -8.18 13.51 -13.55
C THR A 115 -8.11 14.13 -12.15
N GLN A 116 -9.02 15.05 -11.82
CA GLN A 116 -9.20 15.53 -10.45
C GLN A 116 -10.23 14.71 -9.68
N TYR A 117 -10.97 13.87 -10.38
CA TYR A 117 -11.90 12.93 -9.78
C TYR A 117 -11.19 11.63 -9.44
N PHE A 118 -11.58 11.09 -8.33
CA PHE A 118 -11.16 9.85 -7.73
C PHE A 118 -11.68 8.64 -8.54
N MET A 119 -11.06 7.50 -8.36
CA MET A 119 -11.33 6.30 -9.16
C MET A 119 -12.80 5.91 -9.20
N GLU A 120 -13.45 5.86 -8.03
CA GLU A 120 -14.85 5.49 -7.90
C GLU A 120 -15.80 6.51 -8.55
N ASP A 121 -15.45 7.80 -8.48
CA ASP A 121 -16.24 8.86 -9.12
C ASP A 121 -16.16 8.76 -10.65
N VAL A 122 -14.97 8.49 -11.18
CA VAL A 122 -14.74 8.30 -12.62
C VAL A 122 -15.53 7.10 -13.16
N GLU A 123 -15.53 5.99 -12.44
CA GLU A 123 -16.32 4.80 -12.77
C GLU A 123 -17.83 5.06 -12.69
N SER A 124 -18.28 5.80 -11.67
CA SER A 124 -19.70 6.15 -11.50
C SER A 124 -20.24 7.04 -12.61
N MET A 125 -19.38 7.82 -13.26
CA MET A 125 -19.70 8.63 -14.43
C MET A 125 -19.78 7.82 -15.73
N GLY A 126 -19.54 6.52 -15.68
CA GLY A 126 -19.58 5.62 -16.84
C GLY A 126 -18.33 5.65 -17.71
N LEU A 127 -17.22 6.20 -17.20
CA LEU A 127 -15.94 6.18 -17.91
C LEU A 127 -15.24 4.84 -17.75
N LEU A 128 -14.61 4.36 -18.81
CA LEU A 128 -13.87 3.11 -18.78
C LEU A 128 -12.51 3.31 -18.12
N LYS A 129 -12.27 2.57 -17.03
CA LYS A 129 -10.95 2.47 -16.39
C LYS A 129 -10.24 1.22 -16.87
N MET A 130 -9.03 1.37 -17.35
CA MET A 130 -8.13 0.26 -17.69
C MET A 130 -6.90 0.32 -16.80
N ASP A 131 -6.51 -0.83 -16.23
CA ASP A 131 -5.32 -0.96 -15.41
C ASP A 131 -4.21 -1.64 -16.22
N PHE A 132 -3.18 -0.87 -16.58
CA PHE A 132 -2.00 -1.35 -17.30
C PHE A 132 -0.84 -1.50 -16.31
N LEU A 133 -0.81 -2.62 -15.62
CA LEU A 133 0.26 -2.92 -14.66
C LEU A 133 1.21 -3.96 -15.24
N GLY A 134 2.42 -3.52 -15.60
CA GLY A 134 3.51 -4.41 -15.98
C GLY A 134 4.25 -4.92 -14.73
N LEU A 135 4.61 -6.19 -14.72
CA LEU A 135 5.40 -6.80 -13.67
C LEU A 135 6.83 -7.06 -14.17
N LYS A 136 7.83 -6.44 -13.55
CA LYS A 136 9.24 -6.69 -13.85
C LYS A 136 9.63 -8.15 -13.63
N ASN A 137 8.93 -8.84 -12.72
CA ASN A 137 9.15 -10.26 -12.43
C ASN A 137 8.86 -11.14 -13.65
N LEU A 138 7.83 -10.82 -14.45
CA LEU A 138 7.53 -11.56 -15.68
C LEU A 138 8.65 -11.40 -16.72
N THR A 139 9.21 -10.19 -16.87
CA THR A 139 10.35 -9.95 -17.74
C THR A 139 11.58 -10.73 -17.28
N MET A 140 11.80 -10.86 -15.96
CA MET A 140 12.89 -11.64 -15.41
C MET A 140 12.71 -13.14 -15.69
N ILE A 141 11.51 -13.67 -15.55
CA ILE A 141 11.17 -15.06 -15.90
C ILE A 141 11.41 -15.30 -17.39
N GLU A 142 10.92 -14.41 -18.26
CA GLU A 142 11.13 -14.51 -19.71
C GLU A 142 12.64 -14.57 -20.06
N LYS A 143 13.43 -13.66 -19.48
CA LYS A 143 14.90 -13.67 -19.67
C LYS A 143 15.56 -14.92 -19.14
N THR A 144 15.08 -15.46 -18.03
CA THR A 144 15.59 -16.74 -17.49
C THR A 144 15.30 -17.89 -18.46
N LEU A 145 14.10 -17.95 -19.01
CA LEU A 145 13.72 -18.96 -20.00
C LEU A 145 14.56 -18.87 -21.27
N GLU A 146 14.82 -17.65 -21.78
CA GLU A 146 15.73 -17.42 -22.92
C GLU A 146 17.15 -17.93 -22.63
N LEU A 147 17.70 -17.63 -21.43
CA LEU A 147 19.03 -18.06 -21.04
C LEU A 147 19.13 -19.60 -20.88
N VAL A 148 18.09 -20.23 -20.36
CA VAL A 148 18.01 -21.70 -20.28
C VAL A 148 18.01 -22.31 -21.67
N GLU A 149 17.21 -21.78 -22.60
CA GLU A 149 17.18 -22.26 -23.98
C GLU A 149 18.56 -22.11 -24.67
N LEU A 150 19.22 -20.96 -24.46
CA LEU A 150 20.57 -20.73 -25.02
C LEU A 150 21.64 -21.67 -24.44
N SER A 151 21.55 -21.99 -23.16
CA SER A 151 22.56 -22.78 -22.45
C SER A 151 22.39 -24.31 -22.59
N SER A 152 21.14 -24.78 -22.59
CA SER A 152 20.78 -26.20 -22.57
C SER A 152 20.17 -26.70 -23.88
N GLY A 153 19.76 -25.79 -24.78
CA GLY A 153 18.99 -26.13 -25.97
C GLY A 153 17.55 -26.53 -25.68
N THR A 154 17.11 -26.44 -24.41
CA THR A 154 15.76 -26.85 -23.98
C THR A 154 14.85 -25.64 -23.88
N ARG A 155 13.78 -25.62 -24.66
CA ARG A 155 12.74 -24.60 -24.57
C ARG A 155 11.72 -25.01 -23.53
N ILE A 156 11.55 -24.18 -22.49
CA ILE A 156 10.56 -24.38 -21.44
C ILE A 156 9.34 -23.52 -21.73
N ASP A 157 8.15 -24.14 -21.70
CA ASP A 157 6.86 -23.45 -21.81
C ASP A 157 6.32 -23.23 -20.38
N PRO A 158 6.27 -21.98 -19.89
CA PRO A 158 5.83 -21.72 -18.51
C PRO A 158 4.39 -22.13 -18.23
N ASP A 159 3.53 -22.21 -19.27
CA ASP A 159 2.13 -22.64 -19.11
C ASP A 159 2.00 -24.16 -18.94
N LYS A 160 3.08 -24.91 -19.20
CA LYS A 160 3.12 -26.37 -19.06
C LYS A 160 3.98 -26.86 -17.91
N LEU A 161 4.41 -25.96 -17.03
CA LEU A 161 5.13 -26.36 -15.83
C LEU A 161 4.23 -27.21 -14.93
N PRO A 162 4.77 -28.31 -14.34
CA PRO A 162 3.99 -29.16 -13.44
C PRO A 162 3.59 -28.34 -12.20
N PRO A 163 2.30 -28.36 -11.81
CA PRO A 163 1.84 -27.62 -10.65
C PRO A 163 2.36 -28.18 -9.32
N GLN A 164 2.86 -29.42 -9.34
CA GLN A 164 3.47 -30.09 -8.22
C GLN A 164 4.78 -30.76 -8.69
N ASP A 165 5.88 -30.24 -8.18
CA ASP A 165 7.21 -30.80 -8.36
C ASP A 165 7.85 -30.97 -6.99
N GLU A 166 7.98 -32.24 -6.56
CA GLU A 166 8.47 -32.58 -5.23
C GLU A 166 9.91 -32.12 -4.99
N GLU A 167 10.76 -32.13 -6.00
CA GLU A 167 12.15 -31.68 -5.90
C GLU A 167 12.21 -30.16 -5.67
N THR A 168 11.44 -29.39 -6.41
CA THR A 168 11.32 -27.94 -6.23
C THR A 168 10.76 -27.59 -4.85
N PHE A 169 9.70 -28.26 -4.41
CA PHE A 169 9.15 -28.04 -3.08
C PHE A 169 10.10 -28.45 -1.96
N ALA A 170 10.89 -29.51 -2.14
CA ALA A 170 11.92 -29.90 -1.18
C ALA A 170 13.05 -28.87 -1.10
N LEU A 171 13.44 -28.25 -2.23
CA LEU A 171 14.40 -27.15 -2.28
C LEU A 171 13.88 -25.93 -1.50
N LEU A 172 12.62 -25.51 -1.75
CA LEU A 172 11.97 -24.42 -1.06
C LEU A 172 11.87 -24.66 0.45
N ALA A 173 11.47 -25.88 0.83
CA ALA A 173 11.33 -26.26 2.24
C ALA A 173 12.64 -26.26 3.03
N ARG A 174 13.78 -26.51 2.35
CA ARG A 174 15.11 -26.43 2.96
C ARG A 174 15.61 -24.99 3.10
N GLY A 175 14.96 -24.03 2.46
CA GLY A 175 15.45 -22.66 2.40
C GLY A 175 16.72 -22.45 1.58
N ASP A 176 17.03 -23.38 0.68
CA ASP A 176 18.22 -23.39 -0.17
C ASP A 176 18.00 -22.51 -1.42
N LEU A 177 17.80 -21.21 -1.15
CA LEU A 177 17.28 -20.24 -2.13
C LEU A 177 18.37 -19.29 -2.65
N GLU A 178 19.62 -19.59 -2.42
CA GLU A 178 20.75 -18.77 -2.90
C GLU A 178 20.69 -18.62 -4.44
N GLY A 179 20.75 -17.37 -4.90
CA GLY A 179 20.62 -17.06 -6.32
C GLY A 179 19.19 -16.84 -6.82
N ILE A 180 18.15 -17.12 -6.01
CA ILE A 180 16.76 -16.86 -6.38
C ILE A 180 16.29 -15.56 -5.72
N CYS A 181 16.74 -14.41 -6.27
CA CYS A 181 16.55 -13.10 -5.65
C CYS A 181 15.09 -12.73 -5.38
N LEU A 182 14.13 -13.29 -6.12
CA LEU A 182 12.70 -13.05 -5.91
C LEU A 182 12.19 -13.64 -4.59
N LEU A 183 12.86 -14.62 -4.01
CA LEU A 183 12.42 -15.31 -2.80
C LEU A 183 13.04 -14.74 -1.53
N TYR A 184 14.28 -14.24 -1.57
CA TYR A 184 14.92 -13.71 -0.37
C TYR A 184 15.04 -12.17 -0.33
N THR A 185 14.61 -11.47 -1.37
CA THR A 185 14.53 -10.00 -1.39
C THR A 185 13.11 -9.45 -1.22
N SER A 186 12.10 -10.31 -1.13
CA SER A 186 10.73 -9.87 -0.85
C SER A 186 10.48 -9.85 0.66
N ASP A 187 10.05 -8.70 1.19
CA ASP A 187 9.60 -8.55 2.59
C ASP A 187 8.40 -9.46 2.96
N ALA A 188 7.87 -10.21 2.00
CA ALA A 188 6.80 -11.17 2.22
C ALA A 188 7.18 -12.32 3.18
N ALA A 189 8.47 -12.56 3.39
CA ALA A 189 8.97 -13.52 4.37
C ALA A 189 8.96 -12.96 5.81
N ASP A 190 8.90 -11.63 5.96
CA ASP A 190 8.93 -10.94 7.27
C ASP A 190 7.51 -10.61 7.78
N ASP A 191 6.51 -10.65 6.92
CA ASP A 191 5.09 -10.60 7.29
C ASP A 191 4.65 -11.97 7.83
N GLY A 192 5.29 -12.39 8.92
CA GLY A 192 4.98 -13.61 9.67
C GLY A 192 3.49 -13.72 10.02
N SER A 193 2.77 -14.28 9.12
CA SER A 193 1.36 -14.64 9.25
C SER A 193 1.21 -16.14 9.19
#